data_9b490abdc6a376e8e906343556aaf9da
#
_entry.id   9b490abdc6a376e8e906343556aaf9da
#
_cell.length_a   1.000
_cell.length_b   1.000
_cell.length_c   1.000
_cell.angle_alpha   90.00
_cell.angle_beta   90.00
_cell.angle_gamma   90.00
#
_symmetry.space_group_name_H-M   'P 1'
#
loop_
_entity.id
_entity.type
_entity.pdbx_description
1 polymer ?
#
loop_
_entity_poly.entity_id
_entity_poly.type
_entity_poly.pdbx_seq_one_letter_code
_entity_poly.pdbx_strand_id
1 'polypeptide(L)'
;MGSLFKTVCLIGLREILSQSSRLFQLGEACAVEYASASYLRLSKNSANFGGNFYAVFQSQKDNNSKIIKKKMNVSIKNTDAVNAIATVAIEKADYANEVEKALRTYRQRANVPGFRKGMVPMGMIKKMYGKGVKAEEINRVVGRELYRYIADNKLNVLGEPMPNEELQKEYDFDTTDDFEFVFDLALSPVVDVVADKSVRVPYYTIQPTEEMIDQQIESMRSSYGHSVEADEVGANDVVKGRLCELENGQPKEGGICVEEAMLLPAYIKDEEEKNKFVGAAKNSVVVFNPAKAYNNNEYELSSLLKVDKSAIGEHTGDFSFEISSISRHEKAELNEEFFKQAFGEETDIKNESDLRAKVTEGVREQFTAESDYKFLLDLRRVLEAQVGELQFPDALLKRWLKLSHTEWSDEELEKQYPAMIKDLTFHVIKEDLVKKNNIEVTPQDVRSFAIMVAKNQFAQYGMSAVPQDALERYANTMMEKEDTRRNFFDRATENKLAAALKEKLDIDAKTVSPDEFNKLMTEQPASAE
;
A
#
# COMPACT_ATOMS: atom_id res chain seq x y z
N MET A 1 -2.81 -36.57 28.80
CA MET A 1 -3.27 -35.28 29.33
C MET A 1 -2.26 -34.14 29.17
N GLY A 2 -0.96 -34.40 29.04
CA GLY A 2 0.06 -33.36 28.81
C GLY A 2 0.02 -32.64 27.47
N SER A 3 -0.57 -33.24 26.45
CA SER A 3 -0.69 -32.65 25.09
C SER A 3 -1.75 -31.55 25.00
N LEU A 4 -2.80 -31.58 25.82
CA LEU A 4 -3.87 -30.59 25.79
C LEU A 4 -3.45 -29.23 26.42
N PHE A 5 -2.49 -29.23 27.33
CA PHE A 5 -2.08 -28.01 28.05
C PHE A 5 -1.09 -27.15 27.27
N LYS A 6 -0.17 -27.75 26.52
CA LYS A 6 0.64 -27.01 25.52
C LYS A 6 -0.25 -26.32 24.50
N THR A 7 -1.32 -26.98 24.13
CA THR A 7 -2.31 -26.47 23.17
C THR A 7 -3.12 -25.29 23.74
N VAL A 8 -3.44 -25.23 25.04
CA VAL A 8 -4.29 -24.18 25.63
C VAL A 8 -3.51 -22.88 25.88
N CYS A 9 -2.23 -22.93 26.27
CA CYS A 9 -1.38 -21.71 26.32
C CYS A 9 -1.07 -21.18 24.92
N LEU A 10 -0.81 -22.07 23.97
CA LEU A 10 -0.60 -21.71 22.56
C LEU A 10 -1.92 -21.26 21.89
N ILE A 11 -3.06 -21.85 22.24
CA ILE A 11 -4.37 -21.47 21.71
C ILE A 11 -4.84 -20.13 22.31
N GLY A 12 -4.57 -19.84 23.57
CA GLY A 12 -4.92 -18.55 24.19
C GLY A 12 -4.14 -17.39 23.56
N LEU A 13 -2.86 -17.55 23.31
CA LEU A 13 -2.03 -16.59 22.55
C LEU A 13 -2.37 -16.60 21.06
N ARG A 14 -2.70 -17.76 20.50
CA ARG A 14 -3.10 -17.91 19.11
C ARG A 14 -4.50 -17.31 18.82
N GLU A 15 -5.42 -17.34 19.76
CA GLU A 15 -6.72 -16.66 19.62
C GLU A 15 -6.59 -15.14 19.74
N ILE A 16 -5.68 -14.61 20.54
CA ILE A 16 -5.41 -13.17 20.61
C ILE A 16 -4.74 -12.70 19.33
N LEU A 17 -3.81 -13.48 18.76
CA LEU A 17 -3.14 -13.21 17.48
C LEU A 17 -4.05 -13.46 16.27
N SER A 18 -4.97 -14.45 16.33
CA SER A 18 -5.92 -14.74 15.25
C SER A 18 -7.19 -13.90 15.30
N GLN A 19 -7.57 -13.35 16.46
CA GLN A 19 -8.70 -12.44 16.55
C GLN A 19 -8.38 -11.06 15.97
N SER A 20 -7.11 -10.63 15.92
CA SER A 20 -6.75 -9.45 15.15
C SER A 20 -6.86 -9.67 13.62
N SER A 21 -6.78 -10.92 13.15
CA SER A 21 -6.97 -11.26 11.73
C SER A 21 -8.34 -11.87 11.38
N ARG A 22 -9.09 -12.46 12.34
CA ARG A 22 -10.41 -13.05 12.10
C ARG A 22 -11.61 -12.14 12.40
N LEU A 23 -11.43 -11.03 13.14
CA LEU A 23 -12.45 -9.98 13.26
C LEU A 23 -12.72 -9.26 11.94
N PHE A 24 -11.96 -9.58 10.88
CA PHE A 24 -12.16 -9.05 9.53
C PHE A 24 -13.01 -9.92 8.60
N GLN A 25 -13.43 -11.13 9.02
CA GLN A 25 -14.18 -12.05 8.13
C GLN A 25 -15.61 -12.39 8.54
N LEU A 26 -16.12 -11.88 9.66
CA LEU A 26 -17.54 -12.05 10.01
C LEU A 26 -18.17 -10.68 10.14
N GLY A 27 -18.73 -10.27 9.02
CA GLY A 27 -19.51 -9.06 8.89
C GLY A 27 -20.75 -9.07 9.75
N GLU A 28 -21.09 -7.84 10.13
CA GLU A 28 -22.40 -7.29 10.35
C GLU A 28 -23.21 -7.71 11.58
N ALA A 29 -23.50 -6.64 12.32
CA ALA A 29 -24.58 -6.47 13.27
C ALA A 29 -24.44 -7.15 14.65
N CYS A 30 -24.10 -6.35 15.63
CA CYS A 30 -24.32 -6.45 17.09
C CYS A 30 -23.12 -6.43 18.04
N ALA A 31 -21.88 -6.17 17.58
CA ALA A 31 -20.74 -6.02 18.50
C ALA A 31 -20.08 -4.62 18.47
N VAL A 32 -20.65 -3.66 17.72
CA VAL A 32 -19.97 -2.41 17.35
C VAL A 32 -20.09 -1.31 18.40
N GLU A 33 -21.02 -1.37 19.34
CA GLU A 33 -21.28 -0.20 20.20
C GLU A 33 -20.54 -0.15 21.55
N TYR A 34 -19.93 -1.24 22.03
CA TYR A 34 -19.26 -1.23 23.35
C TYR A 34 -17.76 -1.55 23.33
N ALA A 35 -17.26 -2.19 22.28
CA ALA A 35 -15.82 -2.34 22.08
C ALA A 35 -15.19 -1.04 21.54
N SER A 36 -15.98 -0.20 20.84
CA SER A 36 -15.53 1.04 20.22
C SER A 36 -15.10 2.13 21.19
N ALA A 37 -15.70 2.22 22.38
CA ALA A 37 -15.39 3.31 23.31
C ALA A 37 -14.07 3.12 24.08
N SER A 38 -13.66 1.88 24.35
CA SER A 38 -12.37 1.58 24.98
C SER A 38 -11.26 1.42 23.96
N TYR A 39 -11.56 0.89 22.79
CA TYR A 39 -10.62 0.73 21.67
C TYR A 39 -10.37 2.06 20.94
N LEU A 40 -11.37 2.92 20.78
CA LEU A 40 -11.24 4.25 20.18
C LEU A 40 -10.43 5.23 21.06
N ARG A 41 -10.32 5.01 22.37
CA ARG A 41 -9.38 5.77 23.21
C ARG A 41 -7.94 5.28 23.10
N LEU A 42 -7.71 4.02 22.73
CA LEU A 42 -6.37 3.47 22.45
C LEU A 42 -5.96 3.68 20.99
N SER A 43 -6.89 3.65 20.03
CA SER A 43 -6.57 3.81 18.60
C SER A 43 -6.32 5.25 18.17
N LYS A 44 -6.71 6.25 18.94
CA LYS A 44 -6.36 7.66 18.65
C LYS A 44 -4.89 7.99 18.90
N ASN A 45 -4.11 7.09 19.53
CA ASN A 45 -2.70 7.31 19.85
C ASN A 45 -1.76 6.17 19.40
N SER A 46 -2.21 5.17 18.64
CA SER A 46 -1.35 4.04 18.24
C SER A 46 -0.96 4.09 16.76
N ALA A 47 -0.22 5.12 16.39
CA ALA A 47 0.51 5.12 15.13
C ALA A 47 1.97 4.72 15.37
N ASN A 48 2.24 3.46 15.79
CA ASN A 48 3.63 2.95 15.84
C ASN A 48 3.66 1.49 16.28
N PHE A 49 3.56 0.57 15.33
CA PHE A 49 4.01 -0.81 15.50
C PHE A 49 5.10 -1.06 14.45
N GLY A 50 6.32 -0.75 14.79
CA GLY A 50 7.48 -0.92 13.94
C GLY A 50 8.53 0.18 14.07
N GLY A 51 8.24 1.21 14.81
CA GLY A 51 9.17 2.30 15.06
C GLY A 51 8.55 3.21 16.10
N ASN A 52 9.04 3.18 17.32
CA ASN A 52 8.64 4.03 18.43
C ASN A 52 7.30 3.72 19.13
N PHE A 53 7.27 2.65 19.90
CA PHE A 53 6.42 2.53 21.10
C PHE A 53 6.61 3.68 22.11
N TYR A 54 7.55 4.58 21.84
CA TYR A 54 7.93 5.70 22.71
C TYR A 54 6.90 6.83 22.81
N ALA A 55 6.10 7.09 21.78
CA ALA A 55 5.20 8.25 21.75
C ALA A 55 3.89 8.05 22.50
N VAL A 56 3.45 6.82 22.74
CA VAL A 56 2.14 6.55 23.37
C VAL A 56 2.17 6.75 24.88
N PHE A 57 3.34 6.70 25.51
CA PHE A 57 3.45 6.78 26.97
C PHE A 57 3.73 8.19 27.53
N GLN A 58 4.08 9.17 26.73
CA GLN A 58 4.32 10.53 27.25
C GLN A 58 3.07 11.36 27.56
N SER A 59 1.89 11.02 27.02
CA SER A 59 0.67 11.82 27.24
C SER A 59 -0.14 11.46 28.49
N GLN A 60 0.28 10.49 29.28
CA GLN A 60 -0.43 10.13 30.54
C GLN A 60 0.28 10.58 31.83
N LYS A 61 1.15 11.57 31.78
CA LYS A 61 1.88 12.04 32.97
C LYS A 61 1.09 12.99 33.89
N ASP A 62 -0.09 13.44 33.53
CA ASP A 62 -0.86 14.35 34.37
C ASP A 62 -2.23 13.76 34.78
N ASN A 63 -2.32 13.51 36.08
CA ASN A 63 -3.46 13.14 36.92
C ASN A 63 -3.66 11.61 37.20
N ASN A 64 -2.95 11.09 38.20
CA ASN A 64 -3.62 10.57 39.40
C ASN A 64 -2.65 10.18 40.53
N SER A 65 -2.91 10.77 41.67
CA SER A 65 -2.61 10.36 43.05
C SER A 65 -1.85 9.04 43.29
N LYS A 66 -0.73 9.19 43.96
CA LYS A 66 -0.04 8.28 44.90
C LYS A 66 -0.80 6.98 45.27
N ILE A 67 -0.73 6.01 44.37
CA ILE A 67 -0.71 4.60 44.73
C ILE A 67 0.69 4.16 44.34
N ILE A 68 1.52 3.84 45.33
CA ILE A 68 2.78 3.16 45.12
C ILE A 68 2.41 1.77 44.56
N LYS A 69 2.31 1.65 43.23
CA LYS A 69 2.17 0.36 42.56
C LYS A 69 3.51 -0.33 42.76
N LYS A 70 3.52 -1.36 43.58
CA LYS A 70 4.63 -2.32 43.67
C LYS A 70 5.03 -2.70 42.26
N LYS A 71 6.26 -2.39 41.86
CA LYS A 71 6.77 -2.66 40.52
C LYS A 71 6.82 -4.18 40.36
N MET A 72 6.06 -4.74 39.42
CA MET A 72 6.12 -6.17 39.10
C MET A 72 7.55 -6.57 38.74
N ASN A 73 7.91 -7.80 39.08
CA ASN A 73 9.29 -8.28 38.93
C ASN A 73 9.48 -8.82 37.48
N VAL A 74 9.93 -7.97 36.58
CA VAL A 74 10.37 -8.38 35.24
C VAL A 74 11.90 -8.37 35.24
N SER A 75 12.50 -9.48 34.87
CA SER A 75 13.95 -9.59 34.70
C SER A 75 14.28 -10.09 33.31
N ILE A 76 15.35 -9.57 32.72
CA ILE A 76 15.87 -10.02 31.42
C ILE A 76 17.31 -10.46 31.59
N LYS A 77 17.60 -11.63 31.04
CA LYS A 77 18.93 -12.21 31.02
C LYS A 77 19.33 -12.47 29.56
N ASN A 78 20.36 -11.77 29.10
CA ASN A 78 20.92 -12.06 27.78
C ASN A 78 21.57 -13.44 27.80
N THR A 79 21.23 -14.26 26.83
CA THR A 79 21.84 -15.57 26.59
C THR A 79 23.11 -15.42 25.75
N ASP A 80 23.01 -14.52 24.77
CA ASP A 80 24.11 -14.08 23.90
C ASP A 80 23.87 -12.62 23.43
N ALA A 81 24.52 -12.22 22.33
CA ALA A 81 24.43 -10.85 21.81
C ALA A 81 23.03 -10.51 21.21
N VAL A 82 22.31 -11.52 20.72
CA VAL A 82 21.04 -11.34 19.98
C VAL A 82 19.87 -12.13 20.57
N ASN A 83 20.11 -12.93 21.61
CA ASN A 83 19.10 -13.69 22.33
C ASN A 83 19.03 -13.28 23.80
N ALA A 84 17.82 -13.14 24.32
CA ALA A 84 17.59 -12.92 25.74
C ALA A 84 16.36 -13.70 26.22
N ILE A 85 16.34 -13.97 27.52
CA ILE A 85 15.21 -14.59 28.21
C ILE A 85 14.64 -13.55 29.17
N ALA A 86 13.35 -13.26 29.00
CA ALA A 86 12.58 -12.42 29.90
C ALA A 86 11.74 -13.30 30.85
N THR A 87 11.85 -13.03 32.14
CA THR A 87 11.03 -13.67 33.16
C THR A 87 10.13 -12.65 33.82
N VAL A 88 8.83 -12.91 33.81
CA VAL A 88 7.79 -12.06 34.38
C VAL A 88 7.14 -12.80 35.54
N ALA A 89 7.42 -12.36 36.75
CA ALA A 89 6.80 -12.90 37.97
C ALA A 89 5.61 -11.99 38.39
N ILE A 90 4.44 -12.59 38.58
CA ILE A 90 3.23 -11.92 39.01
C ILE A 90 2.63 -12.57 40.24
N GLU A 91 2.20 -11.75 41.18
CA GLU A 91 1.51 -12.16 42.39
C GLU A 91 -0.02 -11.96 42.23
N LYS A 92 -0.82 -12.63 43.05
CA LYS A 92 -2.27 -12.50 43.06
C LYS A 92 -2.76 -11.03 43.12
N ALA A 93 -2.04 -10.19 43.83
CA ALA A 93 -2.38 -8.78 44.00
C ALA A 93 -2.35 -8.00 42.67
N ASP A 94 -1.55 -8.47 41.68
CA ASP A 94 -1.32 -7.78 40.43
C ASP A 94 -2.47 -7.93 39.42
N TYR A 95 -3.23 -9.03 39.49
CA TYR A 95 -4.30 -9.36 38.55
C TYR A 95 -5.69 -9.51 39.18
N ALA A 96 -5.81 -9.72 40.52
CA ALA A 96 -7.10 -10.04 41.15
C ALA A 96 -8.19 -9.01 40.86
N ASN A 97 -7.87 -7.72 40.90
CA ASN A 97 -8.81 -6.64 40.62
C ASN A 97 -9.30 -6.66 39.16
N GLU A 98 -8.42 -6.96 38.20
CA GLU A 98 -8.78 -7.02 36.78
C GLU A 98 -9.69 -8.24 36.52
N VAL A 99 -9.34 -9.40 37.11
CA VAL A 99 -10.18 -10.62 37.05
C VAL A 99 -11.56 -10.35 37.64
N GLU A 100 -11.66 -9.65 38.79
CA GLU A 100 -12.97 -9.34 39.37
C GLU A 100 -13.79 -8.41 38.46
N LYS A 101 -13.18 -7.38 37.87
CA LYS A 101 -13.84 -6.48 36.91
C LYS A 101 -14.33 -7.25 35.67
N ALA A 102 -13.48 -8.10 35.11
CA ALA A 102 -13.81 -8.92 33.94
C ALA A 102 -14.99 -9.86 34.27
N LEU A 103 -14.96 -10.57 35.39
CA LEU A 103 -16.08 -11.43 35.83
C LEU A 103 -17.39 -10.67 36.04
N ARG A 104 -17.34 -9.42 36.50
CA ARG A 104 -18.53 -8.54 36.60
C ARG A 104 -19.08 -8.21 35.21
N THR A 105 -18.20 -7.96 34.22
CA THR A 105 -18.57 -7.72 32.83
C THR A 105 -19.18 -8.96 32.20
N TYR A 106 -18.55 -10.12 32.40
CA TYR A 106 -19.09 -11.42 31.93
C TYR A 106 -20.49 -11.68 32.55
N ARG A 107 -20.71 -11.40 33.85
CA ARG A 107 -22.01 -11.53 34.49
C ARG A 107 -23.11 -10.74 33.78
N GLN A 108 -22.79 -9.52 33.33
CA GLN A 108 -23.75 -8.65 32.63
C GLN A 108 -24.18 -9.21 31.28
N ARG A 109 -23.24 -9.94 30.61
CA ARG A 109 -23.44 -10.48 29.26
C ARG A 109 -23.90 -11.93 29.24
N ALA A 110 -23.61 -12.69 30.30
CA ALA A 110 -23.89 -14.12 30.37
C ALA A 110 -25.37 -14.42 30.18
N ASN A 111 -25.67 -15.35 29.28
CA ASN A 111 -27.00 -15.92 29.09
C ASN A 111 -27.01 -17.33 29.68
N VAL A 112 -27.57 -17.48 30.89
CA VAL A 112 -27.62 -18.74 31.62
C VAL A 112 -29.09 -19.15 31.78
N PRO A 113 -29.48 -20.34 31.31
CA PRO A 113 -30.85 -20.82 31.47
C PRO A 113 -31.34 -20.74 32.93
N GLY A 114 -32.53 -20.18 33.13
CA GLY A 114 -33.12 -19.98 34.46
C GLY A 114 -32.77 -18.66 35.15
N PHE A 115 -31.90 -17.82 34.56
CA PHE A 115 -31.54 -16.52 35.10
C PHE A 115 -31.79 -15.39 34.09
N ARG A 116 -32.30 -14.25 34.59
CA ARG A 116 -32.36 -13.04 33.76
C ARG A 116 -30.94 -12.52 33.52
N LYS A 117 -30.66 -12.02 32.31
CA LYS A 117 -29.38 -11.44 31.92
C LYS A 117 -28.91 -10.41 32.96
N GLY A 118 -27.68 -10.54 33.43
CA GLY A 118 -27.07 -9.71 34.47
C GLY A 118 -27.44 -10.11 35.92
N MET A 119 -28.36 -11.06 36.16
CA MET A 119 -28.79 -11.48 37.48
C MET A 119 -28.25 -12.85 37.91
N VAL A 120 -27.36 -13.44 37.14
CA VAL A 120 -26.67 -14.69 37.49
C VAL A 120 -25.83 -14.48 38.75
N PRO A 121 -25.90 -15.36 39.78
CA PRO A 121 -25.07 -15.27 40.99
C PRO A 121 -23.58 -15.31 40.62
N MET A 122 -22.80 -14.42 41.27
CA MET A 122 -21.35 -14.31 40.97
C MET A 122 -20.59 -15.63 41.21
N GLY A 123 -21.00 -16.43 42.21
CA GLY A 123 -20.42 -17.75 42.46
C GLY A 123 -20.57 -18.71 41.26
N MET A 124 -21.72 -18.66 40.56
CA MET A 124 -21.95 -19.46 39.36
C MET A 124 -21.10 -18.96 38.19
N ILE A 125 -21.00 -17.64 38.02
CA ILE A 125 -20.12 -17.03 37.01
C ILE A 125 -18.66 -17.43 37.23
N LYS A 126 -18.19 -17.35 38.48
CA LYS A 126 -16.82 -17.80 38.85
C LYS A 126 -16.60 -19.28 38.54
N LYS A 127 -17.59 -20.15 38.82
CA LYS A 127 -17.48 -21.57 38.53
C LYS A 127 -17.46 -21.87 37.02
N MET A 128 -18.23 -21.13 36.22
CA MET A 128 -18.37 -21.36 34.79
C MET A 128 -17.23 -20.75 33.98
N TYR A 129 -16.81 -19.54 34.34
CA TYR A 129 -15.89 -18.73 33.54
C TYR A 129 -14.59 -18.34 34.27
N GLY A 130 -14.49 -18.60 35.56
CA GLY A 130 -13.44 -18.09 36.44
C GLY A 130 -12.05 -18.46 36.00
N LYS A 131 -11.84 -19.72 35.61
CA LYS A 131 -10.52 -20.23 35.14
C LYS A 131 -10.08 -19.56 33.83
N GLY A 132 -10.99 -19.48 32.85
CA GLY A 132 -10.71 -18.85 31.57
C GLY A 132 -10.46 -17.35 31.71
N VAL A 133 -11.32 -16.64 32.47
CA VAL A 133 -11.17 -15.19 32.72
C VAL A 133 -9.89 -14.90 33.50
N LYS A 134 -9.51 -15.75 34.50
CA LYS A 134 -8.26 -15.60 35.23
C LYS A 134 -7.07 -15.73 34.31
N ALA A 135 -7.03 -16.76 33.45
CA ALA A 135 -5.96 -16.97 32.49
C ALA A 135 -5.85 -15.80 31.48
N GLU A 136 -6.97 -15.33 30.94
CA GLU A 136 -7.02 -14.21 30.00
C GLU A 136 -6.47 -12.91 30.61
N GLU A 137 -6.93 -12.57 31.82
CA GLU A 137 -6.48 -11.35 32.49
C GLU A 137 -5.02 -11.42 32.93
N ILE A 138 -4.54 -12.59 33.35
CA ILE A 138 -3.13 -12.83 33.66
C ILE A 138 -2.28 -12.59 32.39
N ASN A 139 -2.63 -13.21 31.28
CA ASN A 139 -1.92 -13.02 30.01
C ASN A 139 -1.87 -11.53 29.60
N ARG A 140 -3.00 -10.81 29.75
CA ARG A 140 -3.07 -9.37 29.45
C ARG A 140 -2.14 -8.54 30.36
N VAL A 141 -2.09 -8.87 31.65
CA VAL A 141 -1.23 -8.20 32.62
C VAL A 141 0.24 -8.49 32.32
N VAL A 142 0.60 -9.75 32.07
CA VAL A 142 1.96 -10.18 31.72
C VAL A 142 2.43 -9.47 30.46
N GLY A 143 1.65 -9.51 29.38
CA GLY A 143 2.00 -8.84 28.13
C GLY A 143 2.23 -7.35 28.32
N ARG A 144 1.30 -6.65 29.01
CA ARG A 144 1.44 -5.22 29.30
C ARG A 144 2.73 -4.88 30.06
N GLU A 145 3.08 -5.66 31.07
CA GLU A 145 4.24 -5.39 31.90
C GLU A 145 5.55 -5.73 31.17
N LEU A 146 5.56 -6.80 30.38
CA LEU A 146 6.70 -7.16 29.54
C LEU A 146 7.00 -6.07 28.51
N TYR A 147 5.98 -5.65 27.75
CA TYR A 147 6.15 -4.56 26.75
C TYR A 147 6.53 -3.23 27.40
N ARG A 148 5.97 -2.91 28.58
CA ARG A 148 6.39 -1.74 29.33
C ARG A 148 7.85 -1.80 29.72
N TYR A 149 8.32 -2.96 30.21
CA TYR A 149 9.71 -3.14 30.58
C TYR A 149 10.66 -3.01 29.38
N ILE A 150 10.29 -3.60 28.23
CA ILE A 150 11.04 -3.47 26.96
C ILE A 150 11.17 -1.98 26.58
N ALA A 151 10.06 -1.24 26.63
CA ALA A 151 10.03 0.19 26.30
C ALA A 151 10.85 1.04 27.29
N ASP A 152 10.66 0.84 28.61
CA ASP A 152 11.35 1.60 29.66
C ASP A 152 12.89 1.41 29.58
N ASN A 153 13.34 0.19 29.22
CA ASN A 153 14.76 -0.13 29.08
C ASN A 153 15.31 0.06 27.67
N LYS A 154 14.49 0.56 26.74
CA LYS A 154 14.87 0.84 25.34
C LYS A 154 15.47 -0.38 24.63
N LEU A 155 14.93 -1.56 24.89
CA LEU A 155 15.39 -2.78 24.25
C LEU A 155 14.86 -2.85 22.83
N ASN A 156 15.75 -3.02 21.86
CA ASN A 156 15.38 -3.25 20.48
C ASN A 156 15.08 -4.74 20.28
N VAL A 157 13.81 -5.10 20.33
CA VAL A 157 13.35 -6.50 20.15
C VAL A 157 12.82 -6.65 18.72
N LEU A 158 13.28 -7.70 18.04
CA LEU A 158 12.84 -8.09 16.70
C LEU A 158 11.63 -9.03 16.83
N GLY A 159 10.54 -8.71 16.13
CA GLY A 159 9.32 -9.48 16.23
C GLY A 159 8.64 -9.34 17.60
N GLU A 160 8.04 -10.43 18.08
CA GLU A 160 7.29 -10.48 19.33
C GLU A 160 7.97 -11.41 20.36
N PRO A 161 7.88 -11.08 21.66
CA PRO A 161 8.29 -12.01 22.72
C PRO A 161 7.57 -13.36 22.59
N MET A 162 8.31 -14.46 22.59
CA MET A 162 7.74 -15.79 22.43
C MET A 162 7.84 -16.60 23.72
N PRO A 163 6.80 -17.36 24.11
CA PRO A 163 6.88 -18.23 25.26
C PRO A 163 8.07 -19.20 25.12
N ASN A 164 8.87 -19.31 26.17
CA ASN A 164 9.96 -20.27 26.20
C ASN A 164 9.41 -21.67 26.48
N GLU A 165 9.59 -22.61 25.55
CA GLU A 165 9.00 -23.95 25.64
C GLU A 165 9.67 -24.85 26.67
N GLU A 166 10.94 -24.60 26.98
CA GLU A 166 11.76 -25.46 27.90
C GLU A 166 11.65 -24.99 29.36
N LEU A 167 11.64 -23.67 29.58
CA LEU A 167 11.71 -23.09 30.92
C LEU A 167 10.31 -22.75 31.48
N GLN A 168 9.27 -22.71 30.62
CA GLN A 168 7.92 -22.40 31.07
C GLN A 168 7.35 -23.53 31.92
N LYS A 169 6.99 -23.22 33.18
CA LYS A 169 6.31 -24.12 34.08
C LYS A 169 4.85 -24.30 33.71
N GLU A 170 4.33 -25.50 33.90
CA GLU A 170 2.89 -25.73 33.80
C GLU A 170 2.17 -25.27 35.08
N TYR A 171 1.07 -24.56 34.94
CA TYR A 171 0.27 -24.02 36.04
C TYR A 171 -1.17 -24.50 36.00
N ASP A 172 -1.72 -24.83 37.16
CA ASP A 172 -3.16 -24.95 37.34
C ASP A 172 -3.71 -23.61 37.83
N PHE A 173 -4.44 -22.92 36.99
CA PHE A 173 -5.01 -21.61 37.29
C PHE A 173 -6.09 -21.63 38.39
N ASP A 174 -6.62 -22.80 38.77
CA ASP A 174 -7.57 -22.91 39.86
C ASP A 174 -6.90 -22.89 41.23
N THR A 175 -5.72 -23.48 41.36
CA THR A 175 -5.02 -23.69 42.63
C THR A 175 -3.80 -22.79 42.82
N THR A 176 -3.24 -22.27 41.73
CA THR A 176 -2.04 -21.41 41.77
C THR A 176 -2.44 -19.95 41.83
N ASP A 177 -1.81 -19.17 42.68
CA ASP A 177 -2.04 -17.73 42.84
C ASP A 177 -0.86 -16.88 42.30
N ASP A 178 0.36 -17.39 42.38
CA ASP A 178 1.57 -16.70 41.91
C ASP A 178 2.15 -17.43 40.69
N PHE A 179 2.52 -16.68 39.67
CA PHE A 179 2.95 -17.23 38.37
C PHE A 179 4.27 -16.61 37.93
N GLU A 180 5.03 -17.41 37.19
CA GLU A 180 6.27 -16.99 36.55
C GLU A 180 6.21 -17.39 35.08
N PHE A 181 6.22 -16.39 34.21
CA PHE A 181 6.17 -16.60 32.75
C PHE A 181 7.53 -16.29 32.15
N VAL A 182 7.98 -17.17 31.26
CA VAL A 182 9.31 -17.08 30.64
C VAL A 182 9.13 -16.89 29.13
N PHE A 183 9.80 -15.86 28.59
CA PHE A 183 9.73 -15.52 27.18
C PHE A 183 11.13 -15.45 26.56
N ASP A 184 11.24 -15.93 25.34
CA ASP A 184 12.39 -15.70 24.49
C ASP A 184 12.24 -14.36 23.78
N LEU A 185 13.32 -13.58 23.77
CA LEU A 185 13.39 -12.29 23.07
C LEU A 185 14.47 -12.35 22.01
N ALA A 186 14.09 -12.04 20.77
CA ALA A 186 15.02 -11.78 19.68
C ALA A 186 15.50 -10.32 19.80
N LEU A 187 16.77 -10.10 20.10
CA LEU A 187 17.34 -8.76 20.17
C LEU A 187 17.92 -8.34 18.82
N SER A 188 17.73 -7.07 18.48
CA SER A 188 18.36 -6.47 17.32
C SER A 188 19.87 -6.41 17.49
N PRO A 189 20.67 -6.84 16.51
CA PRO A 189 22.11 -6.65 16.54
C PRO A 189 22.45 -5.16 16.62
N VAL A 190 23.53 -4.85 17.30
CA VAL A 190 24.05 -3.48 17.39
C VAL A 190 24.86 -3.20 16.14
N VAL A 191 24.49 -2.15 15.42
CA VAL A 191 25.22 -1.66 14.25
C VAL A 191 25.78 -0.27 14.53
N ASP A 192 26.91 0.03 13.94
CA ASP A 192 27.52 1.37 13.97
C ASP A 192 27.80 1.81 12.55
N VAL A 193 26.78 2.38 11.90
CA VAL A 193 26.87 2.80 10.52
C VAL A 193 27.44 4.20 10.42
N VAL A 194 28.45 4.36 9.58
CA VAL A 194 29.02 5.68 9.24
C VAL A 194 28.28 6.22 8.01
N ALA A 195 27.74 7.43 8.12
CA ALA A 195 27.04 8.11 7.03
C ALA A 195 27.50 9.57 6.97
N ASP A 196 28.74 9.76 6.49
CA ASP A 196 29.39 11.05 6.34
C ASP A 196 30.07 11.17 4.97
N LYS A 197 30.89 12.21 4.75
CA LYS A 197 31.60 12.46 3.48
C LYS A 197 32.61 11.38 3.06
N SER A 198 32.90 10.40 3.90
CA SER A 198 33.73 9.24 3.53
C SER A 198 32.96 8.20 2.71
N VAL A 199 31.62 8.24 2.77
CA VAL A 199 30.73 7.31 2.08
C VAL A 199 30.27 7.93 0.75
N ARG A 200 30.68 7.34 -0.35
CA ARG A 200 30.36 7.81 -1.71
C ARG A 200 29.18 7.02 -2.28
N VAL A 201 28.15 7.75 -2.75
CA VAL A 201 26.94 7.15 -3.34
C VAL A 201 26.64 7.84 -4.67
N PRO A 202 26.38 7.10 -5.76
CA PRO A 202 26.04 7.70 -7.04
C PRO A 202 24.64 8.32 -6.99
N TYR A 203 24.50 9.46 -7.66
CA TYR A 203 23.22 10.10 -7.91
C TYR A 203 23.07 10.40 -9.39
N TYR A 204 22.03 9.84 -10.01
CA TYR A 204 21.81 9.94 -11.44
C TYR A 204 20.78 11.03 -11.74
N THR A 205 21.21 12.09 -12.45
CA THR A 205 20.31 13.12 -12.97
C THR A 205 19.92 12.74 -14.40
N ILE A 206 18.64 12.49 -14.63
CA ILE A 206 18.12 12.09 -15.94
C ILE A 206 17.87 13.36 -16.75
N GLN A 207 18.46 13.43 -17.94
CA GLN A 207 18.28 14.53 -18.88
C GLN A 207 17.16 14.19 -19.85
N PRO A 208 16.02 14.93 -19.90
CA PRO A 208 15.00 14.75 -20.92
C PRO A 208 15.56 14.93 -22.32
N THR A 209 15.10 14.13 -23.29
CA THR A 209 15.44 14.34 -24.71
C THR A 209 14.49 15.35 -25.35
N GLU A 210 14.92 16.00 -26.42
CA GLU A 210 14.07 16.93 -27.17
C GLU A 210 12.81 16.25 -27.73
N GLU A 211 12.96 14.98 -28.18
CA GLU A 211 11.82 14.19 -28.64
C GLU A 211 10.77 13.96 -27.55
N MET A 212 11.18 13.74 -26.31
CA MET A 212 10.25 13.59 -25.18
C MET A 212 9.51 14.90 -24.90
N ILE A 213 10.21 16.02 -24.97
CA ILE A 213 9.61 17.36 -24.80
C ILE A 213 8.61 17.62 -25.92
N ASP A 214 8.96 17.34 -27.17
CA ASP A 214 8.08 17.49 -28.32
C ASP A 214 6.84 16.61 -28.20
N GLN A 215 7.00 15.34 -27.84
CA GLN A 215 5.87 14.42 -27.61
C GLN A 215 4.95 14.89 -26.51
N GLN A 216 5.50 15.42 -25.41
CA GLN A 216 4.71 15.95 -24.31
C GLN A 216 3.92 17.18 -24.75
N ILE A 217 4.52 18.11 -25.49
CA ILE A 217 3.85 19.28 -26.03
C ILE A 217 2.75 18.86 -27.02
N GLU A 218 3.03 17.92 -27.93
CA GLU A 218 2.02 17.41 -28.87
C GLU A 218 0.85 16.70 -28.15
N SER A 219 1.13 15.95 -27.10
CA SER A 219 0.11 15.34 -26.24
C SER A 219 -0.78 16.41 -25.57
N MET A 220 -0.16 17.45 -25.04
CA MET A 220 -0.89 18.58 -24.45
C MET A 220 -1.74 19.29 -25.52
N ARG A 221 -1.20 19.60 -26.69
CA ARG A 221 -1.95 20.21 -27.81
C ARG A 221 -3.16 19.36 -28.19
N SER A 222 -3.00 18.04 -28.23
CA SER A 222 -4.11 17.12 -28.51
C SER A 222 -5.14 17.13 -27.39
N SER A 223 -4.72 17.16 -26.12
CA SER A 223 -5.65 17.12 -24.98
C SER A 223 -6.48 18.38 -24.84
N TYR A 224 -5.94 19.54 -25.20
CA TYR A 224 -6.60 20.85 -25.18
C TYR A 224 -7.12 21.27 -26.56
N GLY A 225 -7.07 20.38 -27.56
CA GLY A 225 -7.65 20.59 -28.86
C GLY A 225 -9.17 20.65 -28.82
N HIS A 226 -9.75 21.08 -29.90
CA HIS A 226 -11.20 21.17 -30.05
C HIS A 226 -11.67 20.45 -31.31
N SER A 227 -12.93 20.05 -31.29
CA SER A 227 -13.55 19.40 -32.45
C SER A 227 -14.20 20.45 -33.34
N VAL A 228 -13.84 20.44 -34.62
CA VAL A 228 -14.44 21.28 -35.66
C VAL A 228 -15.22 20.41 -36.63
N GLU A 229 -16.25 20.99 -37.24
CA GLU A 229 -16.98 20.34 -38.29
C GLU A 229 -16.21 20.45 -39.61
N ALA A 230 -16.09 19.33 -40.34
CA ALA A 230 -15.39 19.25 -41.62
C ALA A 230 -16.35 18.88 -42.74
N ASP A 231 -16.05 19.32 -43.98
CA ASP A 231 -16.85 19.02 -45.17
C ASP A 231 -16.41 17.70 -45.83
N GLU A 232 -15.18 17.28 -45.63
CA GLU A 232 -14.60 16.04 -46.18
C GLU A 232 -13.93 15.21 -45.10
N VAL A 233 -14.07 13.89 -45.17
CA VAL A 233 -13.55 12.94 -44.21
C VAL A 233 -12.01 12.82 -44.29
N GLY A 234 -11.33 13.15 -43.21
CA GLY A 234 -9.93 12.85 -43.02
C GLY A 234 -9.71 11.49 -42.34
N ALA A 235 -8.46 11.00 -42.37
CA ALA A 235 -8.14 9.68 -41.82
C ALA A 235 -8.46 9.53 -40.33
N ASN A 236 -8.34 10.62 -39.57
CA ASN A 236 -8.51 10.62 -38.09
C ASN A 236 -9.81 11.29 -37.62
N ASP A 237 -10.73 11.57 -38.55
CA ASP A 237 -11.99 12.25 -38.22
C ASP A 237 -13.02 11.27 -37.65
N VAL A 238 -13.83 11.75 -36.74
CA VAL A 238 -14.99 11.01 -36.26
C VAL A 238 -16.14 11.25 -37.24
N VAL A 239 -16.55 10.19 -37.92
CA VAL A 239 -17.64 10.23 -38.89
C VAL A 239 -18.90 9.68 -38.25
N LYS A 240 -19.98 10.49 -38.23
CA LYS A 240 -21.30 10.07 -37.77
C LYS A 240 -22.24 9.98 -38.96
N GLY A 241 -23.12 9.00 -38.91
CA GLY A 241 -24.06 8.82 -39.98
C GLY A 241 -25.03 7.69 -39.74
N ARG A 242 -25.88 7.47 -40.74
CA ARG A 242 -26.83 6.38 -40.77
C ARG A 242 -26.21 5.18 -41.48
N LEU A 243 -26.18 4.05 -40.81
CA LEU A 243 -25.62 2.79 -41.30
C LEU A 243 -26.75 1.80 -41.54
N CYS A 244 -26.95 1.34 -42.78
CA CYS A 244 -27.99 0.35 -43.09
C CYS A 244 -27.45 -0.83 -43.90
N GLU A 245 -27.88 -2.06 -43.54
CA GLU A 245 -27.53 -3.30 -44.22
C GLU A 245 -28.10 -3.31 -45.63
N LEU A 246 -27.31 -3.78 -46.60
CA LEU A 246 -27.72 -3.84 -48.00
C LEU A 246 -27.93 -5.30 -48.44
N GLU A 247 -28.95 -5.48 -49.28
CA GLU A 247 -29.16 -6.69 -50.07
C GLU A 247 -29.32 -6.31 -51.54
N ASN A 248 -28.43 -6.84 -52.40
CA ASN A 248 -28.42 -6.51 -53.84
C ASN A 248 -28.31 -4.97 -54.14
N GLY A 249 -27.60 -4.24 -53.27
CA GLY A 249 -27.37 -2.80 -53.41
C GLY A 249 -28.55 -1.92 -52.97
N GLN A 250 -29.58 -2.49 -52.38
CA GLN A 250 -30.71 -1.77 -51.80
C GLN A 250 -30.81 -2.05 -50.30
N PRO A 251 -31.40 -1.16 -49.49
CA PRO A 251 -31.61 -1.42 -48.07
C PRO A 251 -32.39 -2.73 -47.87
N LYS A 252 -31.83 -3.64 -47.07
CA LYS A 252 -32.38 -4.97 -46.77
C LYS A 252 -33.65 -4.82 -45.92
N GLU A 253 -34.74 -5.43 -46.36
CA GLU A 253 -36.00 -5.42 -45.62
C GLU A 253 -35.84 -6.18 -44.29
N GLY A 254 -36.05 -5.52 -43.16
CA GLY A 254 -35.80 -6.09 -41.83
C GLY A 254 -34.31 -6.22 -41.45
N GLY A 255 -33.40 -5.70 -42.27
CA GLY A 255 -31.97 -5.64 -41.97
C GLY A 255 -31.60 -4.62 -40.89
N ILE A 256 -30.33 -4.65 -40.46
CA ILE A 256 -29.82 -3.69 -39.47
C ILE A 256 -29.82 -2.27 -40.05
N CYS A 257 -30.35 -1.31 -39.28
CA CYS A 257 -30.23 0.10 -39.57
C CYS A 257 -29.94 0.85 -38.26
N VAL A 258 -28.78 1.50 -38.19
CA VAL A 258 -28.33 2.31 -37.06
C VAL A 258 -28.36 3.77 -37.46
N GLU A 259 -29.24 4.56 -36.84
CA GLU A 259 -29.45 5.97 -37.23
C GLU A 259 -28.24 6.87 -36.85
N GLU A 260 -27.57 6.58 -35.75
CA GLU A 260 -26.39 7.32 -35.26
C GLU A 260 -25.20 6.38 -35.11
N ALA A 261 -24.74 5.81 -36.21
CA ALA A 261 -23.50 5.05 -36.24
C ALA A 261 -22.29 5.99 -36.20
N MET A 262 -21.23 5.57 -35.56
CA MET A 262 -19.99 6.34 -35.40
C MET A 262 -18.80 5.47 -35.76
N LEU A 263 -17.94 5.97 -36.64
CA LEU A 263 -16.70 5.30 -37.00
C LEU A 263 -15.54 6.30 -37.15
N LEU A 264 -14.33 5.81 -37.01
CA LEU A 264 -13.09 6.51 -37.37
C LEU A 264 -12.39 5.72 -38.46
N PRO A 265 -12.09 6.31 -39.62
CA PRO A 265 -11.35 5.62 -40.70
C PRO A 265 -9.99 5.06 -40.22
N ALA A 266 -9.33 5.72 -39.29
CA ALA A 266 -8.04 5.23 -38.70
C ALA A 266 -8.13 3.84 -38.07
N TYR A 267 -9.31 3.42 -37.58
CA TYR A 267 -9.51 2.09 -36.98
C TYR A 267 -9.88 1.02 -38.00
N ILE A 268 -10.19 1.39 -39.22
CA ILE A 268 -10.44 0.45 -40.33
C ILE A 268 -9.11 -0.21 -40.68
N LYS A 269 -9.05 -1.53 -40.66
CA LYS A 269 -7.84 -2.34 -40.89
C LYS A 269 -7.61 -2.64 -42.36
N ASP A 270 -8.69 -2.76 -43.13
CA ASP A 270 -8.61 -2.98 -44.57
C ASP A 270 -8.47 -1.65 -45.31
N GLU A 271 -7.36 -1.49 -46.04
CA GLU A 271 -7.06 -0.23 -46.73
C GLU A 271 -8.04 0.10 -47.88
N GLU A 272 -8.64 -0.90 -48.54
CA GLU A 272 -9.64 -0.65 -49.57
C GLU A 272 -10.93 -0.06 -48.98
N GLU A 273 -11.38 -0.65 -47.86
CA GLU A 273 -12.57 -0.16 -47.14
C GLU A 273 -12.32 1.21 -46.50
N LYS A 274 -11.13 1.45 -45.96
CA LYS A 274 -10.71 2.73 -45.41
C LYS A 274 -10.69 3.86 -46.44
N ASN A 275 -10.14 3.59 -47.64
CA ASN A 275 -10.05 4.57 -48.73
C ASN A 275 -11.39 4.97 -49.29
N LYS A 276 -12.47 4.21 -49.07
CA LYS A 276 -13.84 4.62 -49.44
C LYS A 276 -14.35 5.77 -48.58
N PHE A 277 -13.87 5.89 -47.36
CA PHE A 277 -14.26 6.97 -46.44
C PHE A 277 -13.39 8.20 -46.58
N VAL A 278 -12.06 8.03 -46.71
CA VAL A 278 -11.15 9.18 -46.81
C VAL A 278 -11.43 10.00 -48.07
N GLY A 279 -11.71 11.29 -47.89
CA GLY A 279 -12.09 12.21 -48.96
C GLY A 279 -13.60 12.18 -49.30
N ALA A 280 -14.40 11.35 -48.61
CA ALA A 280 -15.85 11.38 -48.79
C ALA A 280 -16.46 12.68 -48.24
N ALA A 281 -17.38 13.28 -48.98
CA ALA A 281 -18.01 14.52 -48.58
C ALA A 281 -19.14 14.31 -47.57
N LYS A 282 -19.43 15.30 -46.74
CA LYS A 282 -20.60 15.34 -45.87
C LYS A 282 -21.86 15.16 -46.74
N ASN A 283 -22.85 14.43 -46.22
CA ASN A 283 -24.11 14.03 -46.92
C ASN A 283 -23.89 13.04 -48.09
N SER A 284 -22.73 12.47 -48.26
CA SER A 284 -22.50 11.39 -49.22
C SER A 284 -22.80 10.02 -48.60
N VAL A 285 -23.03 9.03 -49.48
CA VAL A 285 -23.26 7.64 -49.07
C VAL A 285 -22.05 6.79 -49.47
N VAL A 286 -21.44 6.15 -48.49
CA VAL A 286 -20.31 5.23 -48.67
C VAL A 286 -20.82 3.80 -48.51
N VAL A 287 -20.54 2.94 -49.51
CA VAL A 287 -20.85 1.51 -49.42
C VAL A 287 -19.58 0.74 -49.04
N PHE A 288 -19.62 0.02 -47.92
CA PHE A 288 -18.47 -0.69 -47.41
C PHE A 288 -18.90 -1.98 -46.71
N ASN A 289 -17.93 -2.88 -46.48
CA ASN A 289 -18.16 -4.12 -45.77
C ASN A 289 -17.57 -4.03 -44.34
N PRO A 290 -18.40 -3.91 -43.29
CA PRO A 290 -17.89 -3.80 -41.91
C PRO A 290 -17.07 -4.99 -41.46
N ALA A 291 -17.45 -6.23 -41.84
CA ALA A 291 -16.73 -7.44 -41.50
C ALA A 291 -15.29 -7.43 -42.06
N LYS A 292 -15.14 -6.99 -43.34
CA LYS A 292 -13.85 -6.83 -43.97
C LYS A 292 -13.08 -5.63 -43.37
N ALA A 293 -13.75 -4.51 -43.17
CA ALA A 293 -13.15 -3.28 -42.64
C ALA A 293 -12.46 -3.51 -41.28
N TYR A 294 -13.05 -4.31 -40.40
CA TYR A 294 -12.54 -4.59 -39.04
C TYR A 294 -11.96 -6.00 -38.86
N ASN A 295 -11.63 -6.72 -39.95
CA ASN A 295 -11.07 -8.08 -39.90
C ASN A 295 -11.89 -9.04 -39.01
N ASN A 296 -13.23 -8.96 -39.09
CA ASN A 296 -14.17 -9.73 -38.26
C ASN A 296 -13.98 -9.53 -36.74
N ASN A 297 -13.47 -8.38 -36.29
CA ASN A 297 -13.37 -8.09 -34.87
C ASN A 297 -14.77 -7.93 -34.27
N GLU A 298 -15.18 -8.88 -33.44
CA GLU A 298 -16.52 -8.94 -32.84
C GLU A 298 -16.84 -7.72 -31.96
N TYR A 299 -15.85 -7.14 -31.28
CA TYR A 299 -16.05 -5.96 -30.43
C TYR A 299 -16.36 -4.72 -31.24
N GLU A 300 -15.58 -4.48 -32.28
CA GLU A 300 -15.76 -3.33 -33.17
C GLU A 300 -17.09 -3.44 -33.94
N LEU A 301 -17.40 -4.64 -34.47
CA LEU A 301 -18.63 -4.90 -35.20
C LEU A 301 -19.87 -4.79 -34.30
N SER A 302 -19.84 -5.34 -33.11
CA SER A 302 -20.95 -5.22 -32.15
C SER A 302 -21.19 -3.75 -31.77
N SER A 303 -20.12 -2.97 -31.59
CA SER A 303 -20.22 -1.54 -31.28
C SER A 303 -20.79 -0.73 -32.45
N LEU A 304 -20.37 -1.02 -33.67
CA LEU A 304 -20.79 -0.30 -34.89
C LEU A 304 -22.23 -0.66 -35.30
N LEU A 305 -22.54 -1.96 -35.32
CA LEU A 305 -23.85 -2.48 -35.78
C LEU A 305 -24.92 -2.44 -34.67
N LYS A 306 -24.53 -2.18 -33.43
CA LYS A 306 -25.41 -2.20 -32.24
C LYS A 306 -26.14 -3.53 -32.04
N VAL A 307 -25.46 -4.64 -32.31
CA VAL A 307 -25.97 -6.02 -32.13
C VAL A 307 -25.11 -6.81 -31.17
N ASP A 308 -25.67 -7.87 -30.59
CA ASP A 308 -24.91 -8.80 -29.77
C ASP A 308 -23.86 -9.53 -30.61
N LYS A 309 -22.73 -9.88 -29.99
CA LYS A 309 -21.61 -10.57 -30.65
C LYS A 309 -22.02 -11.88 -31.32
N SER A 310 -22.99 -12.59 -30.73
CA SER A 310 -23.52 -13.85 -31.28
C SER A 310 -24.25 -13.69 -32.60
N ALA A 311 -24.78 -12.50 -32.89
CA ALA A 311 -25.53 -12.21 -34.09
C ALA A 311 -24.65 -11.65 -35.24
N ILE A 312 -23.39 -11.27 -34.97
CA ILE A 312 -22.52 -10.63 -35.99
C ILE A 312 -22.33 -11.51 -37.22
N GLY A 313 -22.26 -12.86 -37.05
CA GLY A 313 -22.10 -13.81 -38.15
C GLY A 313 -23.22 -13.81 -39.20
N GLU A 314 -24.37 -13.28 -38.86
CA GLU A 314 -25.54 -13.16 -39.75
C GLU A 314 -25.49 -11.90 -40.64
N HIS A 315 -24.58 -10.94 -40.31
CA HIS A 315 -24.52 -9.60 -40.92
C HIS A 315 -23.11 -9.34 -41.52
N THR A 316 -22.69 -10.22 -42.43
CA THR A 316 -21.37 -10.15 -43.12
C THR A 316 -21.42 -9.44 -44.49
N GLY A 317 -22.61 -8.94 -44.88
CA GLY A 317 -22.83 -8.25 -46.14
C GLY A 317 -22.30 -6.80 -46.17
N ASP A 318 -22.60 -6.13 -47.29
CA ASP A 318 -22.27 -4.73 -47.44
C ASP A 318 -23.29 -3.84 -46.73
N PHE A 319 -22.84 -2.68 -46.30
CA PHE A 319 -23.68 -1.66 -45.66
C PHE A 319 -23.50 -0.32 -46.37
N SER A 320 -24.54 0.48 -46.39
CA SER A 320 -24.48 1.90 -46.76
C SER A 320 -24.28 2.72 -45.51
N PHE A 321 -23.33 3.66 -45.55
CA PHE A 321 -23.11 4.66 -44.52
C PHE A 321 -23.38 6.05 -45.09
N GLU A 322 -24.50 6.67 -44.70
CA GLU A 322 -24.87 8.03 -45.09
C GLU A 322 -24.24 8.99 -44.05
N ILE A 323 -23.26 9.78 -44.49
CA ILE A 323 -22.50 10.67 -43.62
C ILE A 323 -23.33 11.87 -43.22
N SER A 324 -23.69 12.02 -41.96
CA SER A 324 -24.44 13.15 -41.44
C SER A 324 -23.55 14.28 -40.90
N SER A 325 -22.45 13.93 -40.24
CA SER A 325 -21.50 14.92 -39.76
C SER A 325 -20.08 14.32 -39.69
N ILE A 326 -19.11 15.19 -39.87
CA ILE A 326 -17.69 14.88 -39.80
C ILE A 326 -17.10 15.81 -38.75
N SER A 327 -16.53 15.22 -37.71
CA SER A 327 -15.91 15.96 -36.63
C SER A 327 -14.39 15.70 -36.62
N ARG A 328 -13.65 16.74 -36.92
CA ARG A 328 -12.18 16.74 -36.92
C ARG A 328 -11.68 17.27 -35.61
N HIS A 329 -10.80 16.50 -34.96
CA HIS A 329 -10.09 16.97 -33.78
C HIS A 329 -8.85 17.76 -34.22
N GLU A 330 -8.90 19.08 -34.03
CA GLU A 330 -7.77 19.98 -34.27
C GLU A 330 -6.98 20.17 -32.98
N LYS A 331 -5.66 20.00 -33.07
CA LYS A 331 -4.78 20.26 -31.95
C LYS A 331 -4.79 21.74 -31.60
N ALA A 332 -4.75 22.06 -30.32
CA ALA A 332 -4.67 23.44 -29.88
C ALA A 332 -3.47 24.16 -30.50
N GLU A 333 -3.67 25.39 -30.91
CA GLU A 333 -2.56 26.27 -31.32
C GLU A 333 -1.76 26.72 -30.09
N LEU A 334 -0.44 26.91 -30.27
CA LEU A 334 0.44 27.41 -29.21
C LEU A 334 0.23 28.92 -29.00
N ASN A 335 -0.89 29.29 -28.41
CA ASN A 335 -1.31 30.65 -28.18
C ASN A 335 -1.61 30.89 -26.69
N GLU A 336 -1.92 32.13 -26.34
CA GLU A 336 -2.18 32.55 -24.95
C GLU A 336 -3.39 31.81 -24.33
N GLU A 337 -4.40 31.47 -25.11
CA GLU A 337 -5.57 30.73 -24.66
C GLU A 337 -5.17 29.30 -24.23
N PHE A 338 -4.40 28.60 -25.07
CA PHE A 338 -3.86 27.28 -24.74
C PHE A 338 -3.00 27.31 -23.46
N PHE A 339 -2.11 28.32 -23.33
CA PHE A 339 -1.26 28.41 -22.15
C PHE A 339 -2.07 28.62 -20.87
N LYS A 340 -3.13 29.45 -20.93
CA LYS A 340 -4.05 29.63 -19.79
C LYS A 340 -4.85 28.39 -19.47
N GLN A 341 -5.34 27.67 -20.46
CA GLN A 341 -6.07 26.44 -20.25
C GLN A 341 -5.19 25.34 -19.65
N ALA A 342 -3.95 25.21 -20.10
CA ALA A 342 -3.04 24.15 -19.68
C ALA A 342 -2.37 24.42 -18.32
N PHE A 343 -2.08 25.68 -17.99
CA PHE A 343 -1.29 26.05 -16.81
C PHE A 343 -2.00 27.00 -15.83
N GLY A 344 -3.22 27.45 -16.17
CA GLY A 344 -4.02 28.35 -15.35
C GLY A 344 -3.96 29.80 -15.83
N GLU A 345 -4.96 30.59 -15.43
CA GLU A 345 -5.15 31.99 -15.86
C GLU A 345 -3.97 32.93 -15.54
N GLU A 346 -3.23 32.66 -14.47
CA GLU A 346 -2.08 33.48 -14.00
C GLU A 346 -0.73 32.95 -14.51
N THR A 347 -0.71 32.20 -15.61
CA THR A 347 0.55 31.63 -16.13
C THR A 347 1.50 32.70 -16.68
N ASP A 348 2.80 32.52 -16.44
CA ASP A 348 3.85 33.39 -17.00
C ASP A 348 4.28 32.97 -18.41
N ILE A 349 3.73 31.87 -18.98
CA ILE A 349 4.07 31.35 -20.30
C ILE A 349 3.46 32.24 -21.37
N LYS A 350 4.32 32.81 -22.23
CA LYS A 350 3.93 33.75 -23.28
C LYS A 350 4.21 33.29 -24.70
N ASN A 351 5.08 32.31 -24.85
CA ASN A 351 5.55 31.81 -26.15
C ASN A 351 5.98 30.33 -26.04
N GLU A 352 6.28 29.73 -27.17
CA GLU A 352 6.73 28.34 -27.27
C GLU A 352 8.00 28.04 -26.45
N SER A 353 8.94 29.00 -26.38
CA SER A 353 10.18 28.83 -25.62
C SER A 353 9.89 28.71 -24.11
N ASP A 354 8.98 29.53 -23.59
CA ASP A 354 8.57 29.48 -22.18
C ASP A 354 7.82 28.16 -21.90
N LEU A 355 6.96 27.72 -22.84
CA LEU A 355 6.28 26.43 -22.78
C LEU A 355 7.27 25.27 -22.71
N ARG A 356 8.25 25.24 -23.62
CA ARG A 356 9.29 24.18 -23.64
C ARG A 356 10.08 24.16 -22.33
N ALA A 357 10.46 25.30 -21.83
CA ALA A 357 11.14 25.42 -20.53
C ALA A 357 10.29 24.84 -19.39
N LYS A 358 9.00 25.17 -19.36
CA LYS A 358 8.07 24.69 -18.32
C LYS A 358 7.79 23.18 -18.43
N VAL A 359 7.63 22.67 -19.65
CA VAL A 359 7.46 21.23 -19.90
C VAL A 359 8.75 20.47 -19.52
N THR A 360 9.93 21.01 -19.88
CA THR A 360 11.22 20.42 -19.50
C THR A 360 11.37 20.35 -17.99
N GLU A 361 10.99 21.41 -17.27
CA GLU A 361 11.00 21.44 -15.80
C GLU A 361 10.08 20.33 -15.23
N GLY A 362 8.85 20.22 -15.74
CA GLY A 362 7.91 19.18 -15.28
C GLY A 362 8.40 17.76 -15.52
N VAL A 363 8.99 17.48 -16.68
CA VAL A 363 9.61 16.19 -16.97
C VAL A 363 10.83 15.92 -16.07
N ARG A 364 11.65 16.94 -15.78
CA ARG A 364 12.76 16.82 -14.82
C ARG A 364 12.28 16.54 -13.41
N GLU A 365 11.21 17.18 -12.96
CA GLU A 365 10.61 16.88 -11.64
C GLU A 365 10.15 15.42 -11.55
N GLN A 366 9.53 14.92 -12.60
CA GLN A 366 9.14 13.50 -12.69
C GLN A 366 10.38 12.59 -12.60
N PHE A 367 11.43 12.87 -13.36
CA PHE A 367 12.68 12.11 -13.33
C PHE A 367 13.42 12.24 -11.99
N THR A 368 13.24 13.33 -11.25
CA THR A 368 13.82 13.47 -9.91
C THR A 368 13.31 12.39 -8.97
N ALA A 369 12.04 12.03 -9.03
CA ALA A 369 11.48 10.94 -8.22
C ALA A 369 12.13 9.58 -8.55
N GLU A 370 12.39 9.31 -9.83
CA GLU A 370 13.08 8.10 -10.27
C GLU A 370 14.56 8.09 -9.83
N SER A 371 15.22 9.24 -9.97
CA SER A 371 16.60 9.45 -9.51
C SER A 371 16.72 9.24 -7.99
N ASP A 372 15.78 9.75 -7.22
CA ASP A 372 15.72 9.60 -5.76
C ASP A 372 15.45 8.15 -5.35
N TYR A 373 14.61 7.45 -6.09
CA TYR A 373 14.37 6.03 -5.86
C TYR A 373 15.64 5.19 -6.14
N LYS A 374 16.34 5.47 -7.25
CA LYS A 374 17.63 4.80 -7.56
C LYS A 374 18.68 5.11 -6.50
N PHE A 375 18.76 6.36 -6.05
CA PHE A 375 19.66 6.76 -4.96
C PHE A 375 19.39 5.96 -3.68
N LEU A 376 18.13 5.76 -3.30
CA LEU A 376 17.75 4.92 -2.17
C LEU A 376 18.24 3.48 -2.30
N LEU A 377 18.10 2.89 -3.49
CA LEU A 377 18.56 1.52 -3.77
C LEU A 377 20.09 1.42 -3.67
N ASP A 378 20.81 2.39 -4.24
CA ASP A 378 22.27 2.40 -4.20
C ASP A 378 22.80 2.72 -2.79
N LEU A 379 22.15 3.64 -2.08
CA LEU A 379 22.43 3.94 -0.67
C LEU A 379 22.27 2.68 0.19
N ARG A 380 21.16 1.97 0.04
CA ARG A 380 20.91 0.70 0.75
C ARG A 380 22.07 -0.28 0.53
N ARG A 381 22.46 -0.48 -0.72
CA ARG A 381 23.54 -1.41 -1.09
C ARG A 381 24.88 -1.00 -0.46
N VAL A 382 25.21 0.30 -0.51
CA VAL A 382 26.47 0.80 0.07
C VAL A 382 26.50 0.61 1.58
N LEU A 383 25.39 0.89 2.26
CA LEU A 383 25.27 0.75 3.71
C LEU A 383 25.26 -0.73 4.15
N GLU A 384 24.57 -1.61 3.42
CA GLU A 384 24.61 -3.06 3.67
C GLU A 384 26.03 -3.62 3.50
N ALA A 385 26.75 -3.19 2.47
CA ALA A 385 28.14 -3.61 2.26
C ALA A 385 29.11 -3.10 3.36
N GLN A 386 28.83 -1.92 3.95
CA GLN A 386 29.62 -1.38 5.06
C GLN A 386 29.47 -2.22 6.33
N VAL A 387 28.25 -2.69 6.61
CA VAL A 387 27.94 -3.44 7.84
C VAL A 387 28.34 -4.92 7.70
N GLY A 388 28.30 -5.47 6.51
CA GLY A 388 28.56 -6.88 6.25
C GLY A 388 27.48 -7.81 6.80
N GLU A 389 27.86 -9.04 7.14
CA GLU A 389 26.92 -10.01 7.69
C GLU A 389 26.67 -9.74 9.18
N LEU A 390 25.40 -9.53 9.51
CA LEU A 390 24.93 -9.42 10.89
C LEU A 390 24.51 -10.77 11.43
N GLN A 391 24.81 -11.00 12.71
CA GLN A 391 24.26 -12.15 13.41
C GLN A 391 22.85 -11.86 13.88
N PHE A 392 21.91 -12.73 13.53
CA PHE A 392 20.52 -12.68 13.96
C PHE A 392 20.17 -13.91 14.81
N PRO A 393 19.13 -13.86 15.65
CA PRO A 393 18.64 -15.01 16.40
C PRO A 393 17.81 -15.93 15.50
N ASP A 394 18.43 -16.58 14.52
CA ASP A 394 17.79 -17.31 13.42
C ASP A 394 16.76 -18.33 13.88
N ALA A 395 17.08 -19.12 14.91
CA ALA A 395 16.17 -20.15 15.44
C ALA A 395 14.87 -19.52 15.96
N LEU A 396 14.97 -18.39 16.66
CA LEU A 396 13.82 -17.69 17.22
C LEU A 396 13.02 -16.98 16.14
N LEU A 397 13.69 -16.33 15.18
CA LEU A 397 13.05 -15.69 14.05
C LEU A 397 12.32 -16.69 13.15
N LYS A 398 12.92 -17.83 12.83
CA LYS A 398 12.26 -18.89 12.06
C LYS A 398 11.05 -19.46 12.80
N ARG A 399 11.15 -19.65 14.13
CA ARG A 399 10.01 -20.09 14.96
C ARG A 399 8.88 -19.06 14.93
N TRP A 400 9.19 -17.78 15.04
CA TRP A 400 8.22 -16.69 14.95
C TRP A 400 7.55 -16.63 13.58
N LEU A 401 8.33 -16.71 12.49
CA LEU A 401 7.82 -16.72 11.12
C LEU A 401 6.88 -17.89 10.86
N LYS A 402 7.22 -19.07 11.34
CA LYS A 402 6.39 -20.28 11.21
C LYS A 402 5.04 -20.16 11.94
N LEU A 403 5.00 -19.41 13.04
CA LEU A 403 3.76 -19.11 13.75
C LEU A 403 2.95 -18.01 13.06
N SER A 404 3.60 -17.04 12.45
CA SER A 404 2.95 -15.93 11.74
C SER A 404 2.44 -16.35 10.36
N HIS A 405 3.14 -17.27 9.68
CA HIS A 405 2.84 -17.79 8.34
C HIS A 405 2.54 -19.29 8.41
N THR A 406 1.39 -19.63 8.98
CA THR A 406 0.99 -21.04 9.19
C THR A 406 0.77 -21.83 7.89
N GLU A 407 0.62 -21.13 6.77
CA GLU A 407 0.51 -21.69 5.43
C GLU A 407 1.85 -22.09 4.81
N TRP A 408 2.98 -21.62 5.34
CA TRP A 408 4.30 -21.94 4.79
C TRP A 408 4.80 -23.31 5.20
N SER A 409 5.32 -24.06 4.24
CA SER A 409 6.10 -25.25 4.50
C SER A 409 7.50 -24.90 5.02
N ASP A 410 8.19 -25.88 5.61
CA ASP A 410 9.59 -25.67 6.05
C ASP A 410 10.51 -25.31 4.87
N GLU A 411 10.27 -25.87 3.69
CA GLU A 411 11.02 -25.58 2.47
C GLU A 411 10.78 -24.14 1.99
N GLU A 412 9.54 -23.66 2.05
CA GLU A 412 9.22 -22.27 1.70
C GLU A 412 9.82 -21.28 2.69
N LEU A 413 9.80 -21.60 4.00
CA LEU A 413 10.44 -20.79 5.02
C LEU A 413 11.95 -20.66 4.74
N GLU A 414 12.65 -21.77 4.50
CA GLU A 414 14.10 -21.74 4.21
C GLU A 414 14.43 -20.99 2.93
N LYS A 415 13.56 -21.04 1.93
CA LYS A 415 13.71 -20.30 0.67
C LYS A 415 13.51 -18.78 0.85
N GLN A 416 12.54 -18.37 1.68
CA GLN A 416 12.22 -16.94 1.89
C GLN A 416 13.11 -16.28 2.93
N TYR A 417 13.64 -17.06 3.88
CA TYR A 417 14.40 -16.56 5.03
C TYR A 417 15.60 -15.67 4.67
N PRO A 418 16.45 -16.01 3.67
CA PRO A 418 17.60 -15.17 3.32
C PRO A 418 17.20 -13.77 2.83
N ALA A 419 16.11 -13.67 2.04
CA ALA A 419 15.60 -12.38 1.60
C ALA A 419 15.05 -11.55 2.77
N MET A 420 14.37 -12.20 3.71
CA MET A 420 13.86 -11.53 4.92
C MET A 420 14.99 -11.04 5.83
N ILE A 421 16.06 -11.80 6.00
CA ILE A 421 17.25 -11.37 6.77
C ILE A 421 17.91 -10.16 6.10
N LYS A 422 17.98 -10.14 4.78
CA LYS A 422 18.50 -8.98 4.04
C LYS A 422 17.65 -7.73 4.27
N ASP A 423 16.32 -7.86 4.23
CA ASP A 423 15.43 -6.75 4.54
C ASP A 423 15.51 -6.32 6.00
N LEU A 424 15.64 -7.26 6.92
CA LEU A 424 15.82 -7.00 8.34
C LEU A 424 17.17 -6.30 8.62
N THR A 425 18.25 -6.69 7.92
CA THR A 425 19.55 -6.01 7.98
C THR A 425 19.41 -4.53 7.62
N PHE A 426 18.76 -4.23 6.51
CA PHE A 426 18.51 -2.84 6.13
C PHE A 426 17.60 -2.10 7.12
N HIS A 427 16.61 -2.78 7.69
CA HIS A 427 15.75 -2.19 8.72
C HIS A 427 16.55 -1.77 9.96
N VAL A 428 17.48 -2.61 10.44
CA VAL A 428 18.35 -2.29 11.58
C VAL A 428 19.28 -1.11 11.26
N ILE A 429 19.87 -1.09 10.06
CA ILE A 429 20.70 0.03 9.57
C ILE A 429 19.88 1.33 9.55
N LYS A 430 18.68 1.28 8.99
CA LYS A 430 17.74 2.41 8.89
C LYS A 430 17.41 2.97 10.28
N GLU A 431 17.08 2.10 11.24
CA GLU A 431 16.77 2.54 12.61
C GLU A 431 17.96 3.24 13.29
N ASP A 432 19.18 2.73 13.14
CA ASP A 432 20.38 3.35 13.68
C ASP A 432 20.60 4.74 13.09
N LEU A 433 20.49 4.87 11.76
CA LEU A 433 20.65 6.15 11.06
C LEU A 433 19.54 7.15 11.40
N VAL A 434 18.29 6.71 11.51
CA VAL A 434 17.16 7.56 11.94
C VAL A 434 17.42 8.12 13.33
N LYS A 435 17.91 7.29 14.28
CA LYS A 435 18.27 7.72 15.64
C LYS A 435 19.45 8.71 15.64
N LYS A 436 20.54 8.37 14.93
CA LYS A 436 21.75 9.22 14.84
C LYS A 436 21.49 10.59 14.20
N ASN A 437 20.55 10.65 13.26
CA ASN A 437 20.20 11.87 12.55
C ASN A 437 19.00 12.62 13.16
N ASN A 438 18.44 12.14 14.27
CA ASN A 438 17.25 12.71 14.93
C ASN A 438 16.09 12.92 13.95
N ILE A 439 15.82 11.95 13.08
CA ILE A 439 14.77 12.05 12.08
C ILE A 439 13.44 11.71 12.74
N GLU A 440 12.53 12.68 12.75
CA GLU A 440 11.17 12.49 13.21
C GLU A 440 10.22 12.50 12.02
N VAL A 441 9.39 11.46 11.90
CA VAL A 441 8.35 11.36 10.88
C VAL A 441 7.02 11.74 11.50
N THR A 442 6.46 12.81 10.99
CA THR A 442 5.17 13.33 11.46
C THR A 442 4.00 12.71 10.70
N PRO A 443 2.77 12.73 11.24
CA PRO A 443 1.58 12.31 10.50
C PRO A 443 1.40 13.07 9.17
N GLN A 444 1.90 14.31 9.08
CA GLN A 444 1.86 15.10 7.86
C GLN A 444 2.79 14.54 6.78
N ASP A 445 3.98 14.03 7.15
CA ASP A 445 4.91 13.40 6.22
C ASP A 445 4.28 12.16 5.58
N VAL A 446 3.63 11.31 6.40
CA VAL A 446 2.92 10.12 5.93
C VAL A 446 1.77 10.49 5.00
N ARG A 447 1.01 11.54 5.34
CA ARG A 447 -0.08 12.05 4.51
C ARG A 447 0.43 12.59 3.17
N SER A 448 1.52 13.35 3.18
CA SER A 448 2.13 13.87 1.96
C SER A 448 2.60 12.74 1.06
N PHE A 449 3.20 11.69 1.62
CA PHE A 449 3.56 10.49 0.88
C PHE A 449 2.34 9.77 0.28
N ALA A 450 1.27 9.61 1.06
CA ALA A 450 0.03 9.00 0.58
C ALA A 450 -0.61 9.79 -0.58
N ILE A 451 -0.58 11.13 -0.54
CA ILE A 451 -1.06 12.00 -1.62
C ILE A 451 -0.19 11.84 -2.87
N MET A 452 1.13 11.74 -2.72
CA MET A 452 2.03 11.47 -3.84
C MET A 452 1.72 10.13 -4.51
N VAL A 453 1.52 9.07 -3.73
CA VAL A 453 1.12 7.75 -4.25
C VAL A 453 -0.23 7.84 -4.97
N ALA A 454 -1.21 8.54 -4.39
CA ALA A 454 -2.50 8.77 -5.01
C ALA A 454 -2.37 9.46 -6.38
N LYS A 455 -1.59 10.54 -6.44
CA LYS A 455 -1.32 11.29 -7.68
C LYS A 455 -0.71 10.40 -8.76
N ASN A 456 0.30 9.60 -8.40
CA ASN A 456 0.95 8.68 -9.33
C ASN A 456 -0.02 7.60 -9.84
N GLN A 457 -0.86 7.07 -8.96
CA GLN A 457 -1.86 6.07 -9.34
C GLN A 457 -2.91 6.64 -10.30
N PHE A 458 -3.43 7.85 -10.06
CA PHE A 458 -4.34 8.51 -10.99
C PHE A 458 -3.67 8.80 -12.34
N ALA A 459 -2.39 9.23 -12.34
CA ALA A 459 -1.62 9.48 -13.55
C ALA A 459 -1.48 8.22 -14.42
N GLN A 460 -1.29 7.03 -13.82
CA GLN A 460 -1.25 5.75 -14.54
C GLN A 460 -2.56 5.42 -15.27
N TYR A 461 -3.71 5.94 -14.78
CA TYR A 461 -5.00 5.83 -15.44
C TYR A 461 -5.30 7.00 -16.41
N GLY A 462 -4.29 7.81 -16.75
CA GLY A 462 -4.43 8.94 -17.66
C GLY A 462 -5.07 10.19 -17.05
N MET A 463 -5.29 10.19 -15.73
CA MET A 463 -5.86 11.32 -14.99
C MET A 463 -4.75 12.17 -14.35
N SER A 464 -4.16 13.08 -15.12
CA SER A 464 -3.06 13.95 -14.65
C SER A 464 -3.53 15.18 -13.87
N ALA A 465 -4.76 15.66 -14.10
CA ALA A 465 -5.33 16.85 -13.48
C ALA A 465 -6.43 16.49 -12.46
N VAL A 466 -6.05 15.82 -11.37
CA VAL A 466 -6.97 15.47 -10.28
C VAL A 466 -6.99 16.59 -9.24
N PRO A 467 -8.17 17.11 -8.84
CA PRO A 467 -8.26 18.12 -7.79
C PRO A 467 -7.63 17.65 -6.47
N GLN A 468 -6.96 18.58 -5.77
CA GLN A 468 -6.22 18.29 -4.53
C GLN A 468 -7.10 17.63 -3.46
N ASP A 469 -8.35 18.08 -3.32
CA ASP A 469 -9.30 17.51 -2.36
C ASP A 469 -9.70 16.07 -2.68
N ALA A 470 -9.73 15.68 -3.95
CA ALA A 470 -9.96 14.30 -4.37
C ALA A 470 -8.75 13.40 -4.07
N LEU A 471 -7.52 13.89 -4.31
CA LEU A 471 -6.28 13.20 -3.94
C LEU A 471 -6.21 12.98 -2.42
N GLU A 472 -6.56 14.00 -1.62
CA GLU A 472 -6.57 13.89 -0.16
C GLU A 472 -7.60 12.89 0.35
N ARG A 473 -8.82 12.87 -0.20
CA ARG A 473 -9.84 11.86 0.16
C ARG A 473 -9.36 10.46 -0.16
N TYR A 474 -8.80 10.25 -1.34
CA TYR A 474 -8.29 8.94 -1.74
C TYR A 474 -7.10 8.49 -0.87
N ALA A 475 -6.15 9.38 -0.59
CA ALA A 475 -5.03 9.13 0.32
C ALA A 475 -5.52 8.74 1.72
N ASN A 476 -6.53 9.44 2.27
CA ASN A 476 -7.13 9.08 3.55
C ASN A 476 -7.75 7.68 3.53
N THR A 477 -8.48 7.33 2.46
CA THR A 477 -9.06 5.99 2.30
C THR A 477 -7.99 4.89 2.26
N MET A 478 -6.87 5.13 1.55
CA MET A 478 -5.75 4.17 1.54
C MET A 478 -5.15 3.98 2.94
N MET A 479 -5.06 5.06 3.74
CA MET A 479 -4.50 5.03 5.09
C MET A 479 -5.45 4.42 6.14
N GLU A 480 -6.71 4.15 5.83
CA GLU A 480 -7.63 3.42 6.73
C GLU A 480 -7.13 2.00 7.01
N LYS A 481 -6.49 1.37 6.03
CA LYS A 481 -5.86 0.06 6.20
C LYS A 481 -4.56 0.20 6.98
N GLU A 482 -4.44 -0.53 8.09
CA GLU A 482 -3.29 -0.44 8.99
C GLU A 482 -1.98 -0.80 8.29
N ASP A 483 -1.97 -1.88 7.51
CA ASP A 483 -0.77 -2.33 6.78
C ASP A 483 -0.32 -1.29 5.73
N THR A 484 -1.26 -0.66 5.02
CA THR A 484 -0.95 0.40 4.07
C THR A 484 -0.37 1.63 4.77
N ARG A 485 -0.97 2.03 5.91
CA ARG A 485 -0.48 3.16 6.71
C ARG A 485 0.93 2.91 7.24
N ARG A 486 1.21 1.67 7.70
CA ARG A 486 2.54 1.26 8.14
C ARG A 486 3.56 1.32 7.01
N ASN A 487 3.21 0.79 5.85
CA ASN A 487 4.06 0.88 4.66
C ASN A 487 4.36 2.34 4.27
N PHE A 488 3.35 3.20 4.29
CA PHE A 488 3.53 4.63 3.99
C PHE A 488 4.43 5.33 5.02
N PHE A 489 4.31 4.97 6.30
CA PHE A 489 5.22 5.47 7.34
C PHE A 489 6.67 5.04 7.09
N ASP A 490 6.90 3.77 6.77
CA ASP A 490 8.24 3.24 6.47
C ASP A 490 8.85 3.93 5.25
N ARG A 491 8.08 4.12 4.17
CA ARG A 491 8.53 4.82 2.96
C ARG A 491 8.77 6.31 3.19
N ALA A 492 7.92 6.98 3.97
CA ALA A 492 8.14 8.38 4.35
C ALA A 492 9.42 8.52 5.20
N THR A 493 9.71 7.55 6.07
CA THR A 493 10.95 7.48 6.85
C THR A 493 12.17 7.34 5.93
N GLU A 494 12.12 6.43 4.97
CA GLU A 494 13.18 6.21 3.99
C GLU A 494 13.45 7.47 3.16
N ASN A 495 12.42 8.15 2.69
CA ASN A 495 12.54 9.38 1.92
C ASN A 495 13.17 10.51 2.76
N LYS A 496 12.73 10.70 4.01
CA LYS A 496 13.33 11.69 4.92
C LYS A 496 14.78 11.37 5.24
N LEU A 497 15.08 10.11 5.49
CA LEU A 497 16.45 9.64 5.74
C LEU A 497 17.33 9.90 4.51
N ALA A 498 16.87 9.53 3.31
CA ALA A 498 17.62 9.76 2.08
C ALA A 498 17.89 11.25 1.85
N ALA A 499 16.89 12.11 2.05
CA ALA A 499 17.06 13.56 1.93
C ALA A 499 18.11 14.11 2.91
N ALA A 500 18.05 13.67 4.18
CA ALA A 500 19.03 14.08 5.19
C ALA A 500 20.45 13.56 4.91
N LEU A 501 20.57 12.36 4.35
CA LEU A 501 21.84 11.75 4.01
C LEU A 501 22.45 12.34 2.74
N LYS A 502 21.66 12.79 1.76
CA LYS A 502 22.18 13.50 0.57
C LYS A 502 23.07 14.70 0.93
N GLU A 503 22.76 15.43 1.99
CA GLU A 503 23.56 16.56 2.44
C GLU A 503 24.88 16.14 3.13
N LYS A 504 24.91 14.96 3.73
CA LYS A 504 26.02 14.47 4.55
C LYS A 504 27.01 13.59 3.80
N LEU A 505 26.55 12.88 2.79
CA LEU A 505 27.35 11.93 1.99
C LEU A 505 28.16 12.62 0.90
N ASP A 506 29.15 11.91 0.35
CA ASP A 506 29.83 12.29 -0.90
C ASP A 506 28.97 11.80 -2.08
N ILE A 507 28.29 12.74 -2.75
CA ILE A 507 27.40 12.45 -3.86
C ILE A 507 28.18 12.45 -5.17
N ASP A 508 28.27 11.27 -5.81
CA ASP A 508 28.84 11.10 -7.16
C ASP A 508 27.78 11.41 -8.22
N ALA A 509 27.60 12.73 -8.51
CA ALA A 509 26.57 13.18 -9.44
C ALA A 509 26.92 12.79 -10.88
N LYS A 510 26.02 12.07 -11.56
CA LYS A 510 26.14 11.62 -12.96
C LYS A 510 24.92 12.04 -13.75
N THR A 511 25.14 12.61 -14.93
CA THR A 511 24.06 12.92 -15.86
C THR A 511 23.95 11.77 -16.85
N VAL A 512 22.74 11.25 -17.04
CA VAL A 512 22.46 10.09 -17.91
C VAL A 512 21.24 10.37 -18.78
N SER A 513 21.15 9.68 -19.90
CA SER A 513 19.93 9.64 -20.71
C SER A 513 18.89 8.71 -20.07
N PRO A 514 17.59 8.83 -20.44
CA PRO A 514 16.54 7.92 -19.97
C PRO A 514 16.85 6.45 -20.27
N ASP A 515 17.42 6.15 -21.45
CA ASP A 515 17.78 4.77 -21.84
C ASP A 515 18.93 4.21 -21.01
N GLU A 516 19.94 5.03 -20.70
CA GLU A 516 21.04 4.64 -19.82
C GLU A 516 20.52 4.41 -18.40
N PHE A 517 19.62 5.27 -17.92
CA PHE A 517 19.00 5.10 -16.61
C PHE A 517 18.17 3.81 -16.52
N ASN A 518 17.37 3.51 -17.54
CA ASN A 518 16.61 2.26 -17.61
C ASN A 518 17.52 1.02 -17.57
N LYS A 519 18.67 1.06 -18.24
CA LYS A 519 19.68 -0.01 -18.14
C LYS A 519 20.20 -0.15 -16.72
N LEU A 520 20.53 0.97 -16.04
CA LEU A 520 20.98 0.97 -14.65
C LEU A 520 19.94 0.45 -13.66
N MET A 521 18.66 0.57 -13.99
CA MET A 521 17.57 0.03 -13.19
C MET A 521 17.34 -1.47 -13.43
N THR A 522 17.57 -1.95 -14.65
CA THR A 522 17.39 -3.35 -15.04
C THR A 522 18.63 -4.21 -14.78
N GLU A 523 19.82 -3.63 -14.82
CA GLU A 523 21.04 -4.30 -14.41
C GLU A 523 21.00 -4.53 -12.90
N GLN A 524 20.46 -5.69 -12.50
CA GLN A 524 20.75 -6.19 -11.16
C GLN A 524 22.28 -6.34 -11.07
N PRO A 525 22.95 -5.71 -10.09
CA PRO A 525 24.35 -6.02 -9.89
C PRO A 525 24.47 -7.53 -9.71
N ALA A 526 25.29 -8.15 -10.52
CA ALA A 526 25.68 -9.54 -10.32
C ALA A 526 25.99 -9.69 -8.84
N SER A 527 25.27 -10.60 -8.16
CA SER A 527 25.60 -11.00 -6.81
C SER A 527 27.10 -11.26 -6.80
N ALA A 528 27.83 -10.51 -6.00
CA ALA A 528 29.23 -10.82 -5.74
C ALA A 528 29.27 -12.27 -5.27
N GLU A 529 29.86 -13.16 -6.09
CA GLU A 529 30.19 -14.52 -5.74
C GLU A 529 31.12 -14.58 -4.53
#